data_15bfec1c36996d7e32b345838e850e33
#
_entry.id   15bfec1c36996d7e32b345838e850e33
#
_cell.length_a   1.000
_cell.length_b   1.000
_cell.length_c   1.000
_cell.angle_alpha   90.00
_cell.angle_beta   90.00
_cell.angle_gamma   90.00
#
_symmetry.space_group_name_H-M   'P 1'
#
loop_
_entity.id
_entity.type
_entity.pdbx_description
1 polymer ?
#
loop_
_entity_poly.entity_id
_entity_poly.type
_entity_poly.pdbx_seq_one_letter_code
_entity_poly.pdbx_strand_id
1 'polypeptide(L)'
;MAELVMVHGIGPEYETEQRLREDWTRTLARTLRDNGRAEAADRIEGGAVTVDMAYYRHLYQDYAPRGDFDVRLPAPIAATGEEVAVDIVDNIRRHASDPDDRDEAADALEELTVEVGPEQGPLEPLRMLVSIMGGLGPIARSGFAALCSTGAFHLGQVAAYLDDERVREGAIEAVLSRVTPDTKAVVAHSLGTVVAYEALHRLDQPLPLLVTFGSPLGLRSIIRGRLRPQPLRSPAHLKRWVNVADRDDFIVATLRLHKLFPKDDAVLERTRRVGNRDFDPHAATEYLSHWETVEPLAELL
;
A
#
# COMPACT_ATOMS: atom_id res chain seq x y z
N MET A 1 -10.29 -8.05 -22.52
CA MET A 1 -9.81 -8.49 -21.16
C MET A 1 -8.64 -7.61 -20.81
N ALA A 2 -8.43 -7.27 -19.52
CA ALA A 2 -7.44 -6.25 -19.16
C ALA A 2 -6.01 -6.78 -19.33
N GLU A 3 -5.18 -6.04 -20.07
CA GLU A 3 -3.74 -6.31 -20.19
C GLU A 3 -2.97 -5.76 -18.99
N LEU A 4 -3.48 -4.69 -18.36
CA LEU A 4 -2.92 -4.06 -17.17
C LEU A 4 -4.00 -3.99 -16.09
N VAL A 5 -3.74 -4.60 -14.93
CA VAL A 5 -4.63 -4.57 -13.76
C VAL A 5 -3.99 -3.72 -12.67
N MET A 6 -4.67 -2.65 -12.27
CA MET A 6 -4.26 -1.78 -11.18
C MET A 6 -4.95 -2.19 -9.88
N VAL A 7 -4.23 -2.15 -8.75
CA VAL A 7 -4.74 -2.52 -7.43
C VAL A 7 -4.48 -1.38 -6.47
N HIS A 8 -5.55 -0.68 -6.09
CA HIS A 8 -5.44 0.47 -5.19
C HIS A 8 -5.18 0.05 -3.74
N GLY A 9 -4.66 0.98 -2.95
CA GLY A 9 -4.49 0.82 -1.51
C GLY A 9 -5.74 1.23 -0.73
N ILE A 10 -5.53 1.80 0.46
CA ILE A 10 -6.55 2.48 1.22
C ILE A 10 -6.92 3.73 0.43
N GLY A 11 -8.17 3.83 0.02
CA GLY A 11 -8.60 4.92 -0.86
C GLY A 11 -9.15 6.11 -0.10
N PRO A 12 -8.96 7.35 -0.61
CA PRO A 12 -9.72 8.50 -0.16
C PRO A 12 -11.23 8.23 -0.29
N GLU A 13 -11.98 8.66 0.70
CA GLU A 13 -13.42 8.33 0.88
C GLU A 13 -14.34 8.72 -0.28
N TYR A 14 -13.84 9.52 -1.23
CA TYR A 14 -14.63 10.15 -2.29
C TYR A 14 -14.23 9.75 -3.71
N GLU A 15 -13.27 8.82 -3.90
CA GLU A 15 -12.86 8.42 -5.24
C GLU A 15 -13.62 7.20 -5.75
N THR A 16 -14.10 7.30 -6.98
CA THR A 16 -14.73 6.18 -7.70
C THR A 16 -13.67 5.34 -8.39
N GLU A 17 -14.00 4.06 -8.69
CA GLU A 17 -13.17 3.19 -9.51
C GLU A 17 -12.71 3.87 -10.81
N GLN A 18 -13.64 4.51 -11.50
CA GLN A 18 -13.37 5.19 -12.77
C GLN A 18 -12.33 6.30 -12.59
N ARG A 19 -12.48 7.15 -11.57
CA ARG A 19 -11.58 8.28 -11.33
C ARG A 19 -10.18 7.81 -10.97
N LEU A 20 -10.05 6.84 -10.07
CA LEU A 20 -8.74 6.24 -9.73
C LEU A 20 -8.05 5.66 -10.96
N ARG A 21 -8.78 4.89 -11.76
CA ARG A 21 -8.26 4.31 -12.99
C ARG A 21 -7.79 5.39 -13.97
N GLU A 22 -8.60 6.43 -14.19
CA GLU A 22 -8.27 7.54 -15.09
C GLU A 22 -7.03 8.31 -14.62
N ASP A 23 -6.91 8.62 -13.33
CA ASP A 23 -5.79 9.40 -12.79
C ASP A 23 -4.48 8.61 -12.85
N TRP A 24 -4.51 7.33 -12.51
CA TRP A 24 -3.33 6.45 -12.61
C TRP A 24 -2.93 6.24 -14.07
N THR A 25 -3.89 5.97 -14.95
CA THR A 25 -3.64 5.76 -16.38
C THR A 25 -3.05 7.01 -17.03
N ARG A 26 -3.58 8.20 -16.71
CA ARG A 26 -3.07 9.49 -17.21
C ARG A 26 -1.64 9.75 -16.74
N THR A 27 -1.35 9.48 -15.46
CA THR A 27 -0.01 9.67 -14.90
C THR A 27 0.98 8.70 -15.55
N LEU A 28 0.63 7.42 -15.68
CA LEU A 28 1.42 6.41 -16.38
C LEU A 28 1.72 6.82 -17.83
N ALA A 29 0.71 7.21 -18.59
CA ALA A 29 0.87 7.59 -19.99
C ALA A 29 1.76 8.84 -20.14
N ARG A 30 1.61 9.83 -19.25
CA ARG A 30 2.48 11.00 -19.21
C ARG A 30 3.92 10.60 -18.96
N THR A 31 4.19 9.76 -17.96
CA THR A 31 5.55 9.31 -17.61
C THR A 31 6.19 8.52 -18.75
N LEU A 32 5.43 7.67 -19.43
CA LEU A 32 5.88 6.98 -20.64
C LEU A 32 6.31 7.98 -21.73
N ARG A 33 5.47 8.99 -21.98
CA ARG A 33 5.72 10.01 -23.02
C ARG A 33 6.96 10.85 -22.70
N ASP A 34 7.10 11.27 -21.46
CA ASP A 34 8.24 12.06 -20.97
C ASP A 34 9.58 11.31 -21.07
N ASN A 35 9.51 9.97 -21.11
CA ASN A 35 10.68 9.08 -21.25
C ASN A 35 10.81 8.45 -22.67
N GLY A 36 10.23 9.09 -23.69
CA GLY A 36 10.41 8.69 -25.09
C GLY A 36 9.62 7.45 -25.51
N ARG A 37 8.61 7.04 -24.75
CA ARG A 37 7.70 5.92 -25.02
C ARG A 37 6.32 6.39 -25.47
N ALA A 38 6.26 7.36 -26.35
CA ALA A 38 5.02 7.97 -26.82
C ALA A 38 4.05 6.94 -27.43
N GLU A 39 4.56 5.98 -28.19
CA GLU A 39 3.72 4.93 -28.80
C GLU A 39 2.99 4.08 -27.74
N ALA A 40 3.67 3.68 -26.66
CA ALA A 40 3.06 2.96 -25.55
C ALA A 40 2.01 3.81 -24.82
N ALA A 41 2.30 5.11 -24.62
CA ALA A 41 1.35 6.05 -24.04
C ALA A 41 0.09 6.18 -24.91
N ASP A 42 0.26 6.36 -26.22
CA ASP A 42 -0.85 6.49 -27.18
C ASP A 42 -1.71 5.22 -27.26
N ARG A 43 -1.10 4.04 -27.14
CA ARG A 43 -1.81 2.76 -27.09
C ARG A 43 -2.67 2.61 -25.82
N ILE A 44 -2.18 3.10 -24.67
CA ILE A 44 -2.94 3.12 -23.42
C ILE A 44 -4.10 4.11 -23.53
N GLU A 45 -3.84 5.36 -23.90
CA GLU A 45 -4.87 6.40 -23.99
C GLU A 45 -5.89 6.13 -25.09
N GLY A 46 -5.47 5.53 -26.18
CA GLY A 46 -6.34 5.11 -27.29
C GLY A 46 -7.11 3.80 -27.03
N GLY A 47 -6.90 3.15 -25.87
CA GLY A 47 -7.60 1.92 -25.51
C GLY A 47 -7.11 0.66 -26.24
N ALA A 48 -6.00 0.73 -26.98
CA ALA A 48 -5.35 -0.43 -27.59
C ALA A 48 -4.68 -1.32 -26.54
N VAL A 49 -4.28 -0.76 -25.40
CA VAL A 49 -3.93 -1.47 -24.17
C VAL A 49 -5.07 -1.26 -23.18
N THR A 50 -5.70 -2.34 -22.77
CA THR A 50 -6.82 -2.28 -21.84
C THR A 50 -6.35 -2.23 -20.39
N VAL A 51 -6.79 -1.21 -19.64
CA VAL A 51 -6.46 -0.99 -18.23
C VAL A 51 -7.71 -1.16 -17.38
N ASP A 52 -7.62 -1.96 -16.33
CA ASP A 52 -8.68 -2.14 -15.36
C ASP A 52 -8.20 -1.89 -13.93
N MET A 53 -9.12 -1.62 -13.00
CA MET A 53 -8.85 -1.35 -11.59
C MET A 53 -9.56 -2.39 -10.72
N ALA A 54 -8.80 -3.13 -9.93
CA ALA A 54 -9.37 -3.97 -8.89
C ALA A 54 -9.89 -3.09 -7.75
N TYR A 55 -11.18 -2.83 -7.76
CA TYR A 55 -11.83 -1.92 -6.82
C TYR A 55 -12.62 -2.69 -5.78
N TYR A 56 -12.23 -2.54 -4.52
CA TYR A 56 -12.81 -3.28 -3.38
C TYR A 56 -13.17 -2.39 -2.18
N ARG A 57 -13.18 -1.08 -2.36
CA ARG A 57 -13.49 -0.11 -1.30
C ARG A 57 -14.84 -0.34 -0.62
N HIS A 58 -15.85 -0.79 -1.37
CA HIS A 58 -17.19 -1.05 -0.84
C HIS A 58 -17.20 -2.08 0.30
N LEU A 59 -16.17 -2.93 0.41
CA LEU A 59 -16.03 -3.93 1.48
C LEU A 59 -15.78 -3.30 2.86
N TYR A 60 -15.34 -2.04 2.90
CA TYR A 60 -15.01 -1.32 4.13
C TYR A 60 -16.15 -0.45 4.68
N GLN A 61 -17.35 -0.49 4.09
CA GLN A 61 -18.48 0.36 4.50
C GLN A 61 -18.89 0.13 5.96
N ASP A 62 -18.77 -1.11 6.46
CA ASP A 62 -19.09 -1.45 7.85
C ASP A 62 -18.09 -0.86 8.86
N TYR A 63 -16.92 -0.43 8.38
CA TYR A 63 -15.83 0.16 9.15
C TYR A 63 -15.72 1.67 8.97
N ALA A 64 -16.64 2.28 8.19
CA ALA A 64 -16.68 3.71 7.96
C ALA A 64 -17.10 4.49 9.22
N PRO A 65 -16.58 5.72 9.43
CA PRO A 65 -17.03 6.57 10.53
C PRO A 65 -18.54 6.83 10.44
N ARG A 66 -19.21 6.75 11.56
CA ARG A 66 -20.61 7.16 11.70
C ARG A 66 -20.66 8.54 12.36
N GLY A 67 -20.51 9.62 11.56
CA GLY A 67 -20.39 11.00 12.03
C GLY A 67 -18.92 11.42 12.20
N ASP A 68 -18.69 12.65 12.63
CA ASP A 68 -17.39 13.33 12.51
C ASP A 68 -16.23 12.68 13.27
N PHE A 69 -16.47 11.76 14.25
CA PHE A 69 -15.38 11.16 15.06
C PHE A 69 -15.71 9.76 15.64
N ASP A 70 -16.83 9.12 15.32
CA ASP A 70 -17.20 7.82 15.95
C ASP A 70 -16.86 6.63 15.04
N VAL A 71 -15.60 6.19 15.03
CA VAL A 71 -15.19 4.92 14.43
C VAL A 71 -15.29 3.83 15.49
N ARG A 72 -16.28 2.95 15.36
CA ARG A 72 -16.44 1.77 16.23
C ARG A 72 -15.89 0.54 15.56
N LEU A 73 -14.61 0.27 15.78
CA LEU A 73 -13.99 -0.98 15.35
C LEU A 73 -14.26 -2.09 16.35
N PRO A 74 -14.52 -3.33 15.89
CA PRO A 74 -14.48 -4.50 16.77
C PRO A 74 -13.11 -4.59 17.47
N ALA A 75 -13.08 -5.01 18.74
CA ALA A 75 -11.87 -5.02 19.56
C ALA A 75 -10.66 -5.73 18.90
N PRO A 76 -10.81 -6.89 18.22
CA PRO A 76 -9.68 -7.51 17.53
C PRO A 76 -9.11 -6.63 16.40
N ILE A 77 -10.00 -5.99 15.62
CA ILE A 77 -9.58 -5.10 14.51
C ILE A 77 -8.92 -3.84 15.04
N ALA A 78 -9.42 -3.27 16.16
CA ALA A 78 -8.79 -2.13 16.82
C ALA A 78 -7.35 -2.48 17.27
N ALA A 79 -7.16 -3.62 17.93
CA ALA A 79 -5.84 -4.07 18.38
C ALA A 79 -4.85 -4.27 17.21
N THR A 80 -5.30 -4.83 16.09
CA THR A 80 -4.45 -4.95 14.89
C THR A 80 -4.13 -3.57 14.27
N GLY A 81 -5.08 -2.64 14.28
CA GLY A 81 -4.85 -1.26 13.86
C GLY A 81 -3.76 -0.57 14.70
N GLU A 82 -3.77 -0.79 16.01
CA GLU A 82 -2.73 -0.31 16.94
C GLU A 82 -1.36 -0.90 16.62
N GLU A 83 -1.26 -2.22 16.38
CA GLU A 83 0.00 -2.86 16.01
C GLU A 83 0.58 -2.28 14.70
N VAL A 84 -0.27 -2.03 13.71
CA VAL A 84 0.14 -1.42 12.44
C VAL A 84 0.62 0.02 12.67
N ALA A 85 -0.09 0.79 13.48
CA ALA A 85 0.29 2.16 13.82
C ALA A 85 1.64 2.22 14.54
N VAL A 86 1.84 1.37 15.55
CA VAL A 86 3.12 1.25 16.27
C VAL A 86 4.27 0.89 15.32
N ASP A 87 4.06 -0.05 14.39
CA ASP A 87 5.08 -0.40 13.40
C ASP A 87 5.44 0.78 12.48
N ILE A 88 4.47 1.62 12.10
CA ILE A 88 4.69 2.82 11.29
C ILE A 88 5.49 3.87 12.09
N VAL A 89 5.11 4.14 13.34
CA VAL A 89 5.84 5.09 14.20
C VAL A 89 7.27 4.61 14.46
N ASP A 90 7.47 3.31 14.74
CA ASP A 90 8.81 2.73 14.86
C ASP A 90 9.62 2.84 13.56
N ASN A 91 8.96 2.80 12.41
CA ASN A 91 9.60 3.02 11.11
C ASN A 91 10.06 4.48 10.94
N ILE A 92 9.23 5.46 11.32
CA ILE A 92 9.61 6.88 11.35
C ILE A 92 10.83 7.07 12.26
N ARG A 93 10.78 6.59 13.50
CA ARG A 93 11.88 6.66 14.46
C ARG A 93 13.20 6.13 13.91
N ARG A 94 13.17 5.06 13.07
CA ARG A 94 14.37 4.43 12.52
C ARG A 94 14.86 5.06 11.24
N HIS A 95 14.00 5.64 10.44
CA HIS A 95 14.29 5.90 9.04
C HIS A 95 14.00 7.32 8.57
N ALA A 96 13.24 8.14 9.32
CA ALA A 96 12.99 9.52 8.94
C ALA A 96 14.29 10.27 8.65
N SER A 97 14.28 11.07 7.60
CA SER A 97 15.44 11.89 7.22
C SER A 97 15.66 13.00 8.22
N ASP A 98 14.58 13.59 8.76
CA ASP A 98 14.61 14.63 9.78
C ASP A 98 14.91 14.03 11.17
N PRO A 99 15.93 14.55 11.89
CA PRO A 99 16.19 14.16 13.27
C PRO A 99 15.03 14.45 14.23
N ASP A 100 14.35 15.59 14.05
CA ASP A 100 13.26 16.00 14.93
C ASP A 100 12.07 15.04 14.82
N ASP A 101 11.76 14.56 13.60
CA ASP A 101 10.74 13.53 13.38
C ASP A 101 11.10 12.20 14.06
N ARG A 102 12.40 11.84 14.11
CA ARG A 102 12.84 10.62 14.80
C ARG A 102 12.69 10.71 16.32
N ASP A 103 13.03 11.87 16.87
CA ASP A 103 12.95 12.12 18.31
C ASP A 103 11.49 12.16 18.75
N GLU A 104 10.61 12.84 18.02
CA GLU A 104 9.18 12.88 18.30
C GLU A 104 8.51 11.50 18.18
N ALA A 105 8.90 10.70 17.19
CA ALA A 105 8.43 9.32 17.09
C ALA A 105 8.95 8.43 18.23
N ALA A 106 10.13 8.70 18.77
CA ALA A 106 10.66 7.99 19.95
C ALA A 106 9.87 8.34 21.20
N ASP A 107 9.60 9.63 21.44
CA ASP A 107 8.80 10.11 22.57
C ASP A 107 7.37 9.53 22.52
N ALA A 108 6.76 9.51 21.34
CA ALA A 108 5.45 8.91 21.10
C ALA A 108 5.39 7.44 21.51
N LEU A 109 6.41 6.66 21.15
CA LEU A 109 6.48 5.24 21.53
C LEU A 109 6.70 5.03 23.01
N GLU A 110 7.43 5.94 23.69
CA GLU A 110 7.64 5.90 25.14
C GLU A 110 6.33 6.20 25.88
N GLU A 111 5.59 7.22 25.49
CA GLU A 111 4.28 7.56 26.07
C GLU A 111 3.28 6.40 25.97
N LEU A 112 3.23 5.71 24.82
CA LEU A 112 2.37 4.54 24.65
C LEU A 112 2.69 3.40 25.61
N THR A 113 3.94 3.25 26.03
CA THR A 113 4.34 2.20 26.98
C THR A 113 3.99 2.52 28.44
N VAL A 114 3.79 3.80 28.75
CA VAL A 114 3.57 4.28 30.13
C VAL A 114 2.08 4.39 30.48
N GLU A 115 1.21 4.75 29.55
CA GLU A 115 -0.18 5.15 29.84
C GLU A 115 -1.25 4.09 29.57
N VAL A 116 -0.96 2.92 29.03
CA VAL A 116 -1.98 1.90 28.74
C VAL A 116 -2.37 1.14 30.00
N GLY A 117 -3.25 1.73 30.81
CA GLY A 117 -3.93 1.05 31.92
C GLY A 117 -5.16 0.26 31.40
N PRO A 118 -5.55 -0.82 32.09
CA PRO A 118 -6.66 -1.69 31.65
C PRO A 118 -8.06 -1.03 31.66
N GLU A 119 -8.16 0.23 32.04
CA GLU A 119 -9.43 0.97 32.16
C GLU A 119 -9.75 1.84 30.93
N GLN A 120 -8.81 1.97 29.98
CA GLN A 120 -9.01 2.77 28.77
C GLN A 120 -9.61 1.90 27.65
N GLY A 121 -10.55 2.46 26.89
CA GLY A 121 -11.24 1.72 25.83
C GLY A 121 -10.28 1.33 24.67
N PRO A 122 -10.64 0.34 23.86
CA PRO A 122 -9.75 -0.29 22.86
C PRO A 122 -9.28 0.64 21.71
N LEU A 123 -9.76 1.89 21.63
CA LEU A 123 -9.34 2.88 20.63
C LEU A 123 -8.48 4.01 21.20
N GLU A 124 -8.25 4.05 22.50
CA GLU A 124 -7.52 5.14 23.13
C GLU A 124 -6.05 5.18 22.73
N PRO A 125 -5.31 4.04 22.67
CA PRO A 125 -3.94 4.05 22.15
C PRO A 125 -3.85 4.54 20.69
N LEU A 126 -4.81 4.18 19.84
CA LEU A 126 -4.85 4.63 18.45
C LEU A 126 -5.12 6.13 18.33
N ARG A 127 -6.04 6.68 19.15
CA ARG A 127 -6.31 8.13 19.23
C ARG A 127 -5.11 8.91 19.74
N MET A 128 -4.42 8.37 20.74
CA MET A 128 -3.22 8.93 21.30
C MET A 128 -2.08 8.97 20.27
N LEU A 129 -1.82 7.86 19.56
CA LEU A 129 -0.88 7.81 18.43
C LEU A 129 -1.21 8.87 17.37
N VAL A 130 -2.48 8.98 16.98
CA VAL A 130 -2.94 10.00 16.02
C VAL A 130 -2.70 11.42 16.55
N SER A 131 -2.91 11.67 17.85
CA SER A 131 -2.69 12.99 18.48
C SER A 131 -1.22 13.36 18.54
N ILE A 132 -0.37 12.45 18.96
CA ILE A 132 1.09 12.63 19.06
C ILE A 132 1.67 12.93 17.67
N MET A 133 1.22 12.23 16.66
CA MET A 133 1.67 12.43 15.27
C MET A 133 1.24 13.78 14.66
N GLY A 134 0.31 14.50 15.28
CA GLY A 134 0.01 15.89 14.94
C GLY A 134 1.19 16.85 15.15
N GLY A 135 2.16 16.48 16.00
CA GLY A 135 3.41 17.20 16.24
C GLY A 135 4.49 16.98 15.20
N LEU A 136 4.47 15.87 14.43
CA LEU A 136 5.50 15.57 13.46
C LEU A 136 5.67 16.65 12.38
N GLY A 137 6.86 16.77 11.85
CA GLY A 137 7.20 17.66 10.75
C GLY A 137 6.39 17.42 9.47
N PRO A 138 6.40 18.34 8.49
CA PRO A 138 5.54 18.27 7.31
C PRO A 138 5.68 16.98 6.50
N ILE A 139 6.88 16.41 6.39
CA ILE A 139 7.16 15.19 5.61
C ILE A 139 6.60 13.96 6.32
N ALA A 140 6.89 13.78 7.60
CA ALA A 140 6.35 12.69 8.42
C ALA A 140 4.83 12.79 8.54
N ARG A 141 4.32 14.02 8.68
CA ARG A 141 2.90 14.33 8.76
C ARG A 141 2.15 14.00 7.46
N SER A 142 2.72 14.22 6.28
CA SER A 142 2.04 13.96 5.01
C SER A 142 1.85 12.47 4.74
N GLY A 143 2.87 11.64 4.95
CA GLY A 143 2.74 10.18 4.81
C GLY A 143 1.78 9.57 5.84
N PHE A 144 1.78 10.09 7.07
CA PHE A 144 0.90 9.65 8.13
C PHE A 144 -0.46 10.36 8.12
N ALA A 145 -0.54 11.63 7.73
CA ALA A 145 -1.81 12.35 7.60
C ALA A 145 -2.66 11.78 6.48
N ALA A 146 -2.08 11.21 5.42
CA ALA A 146 -2.82 10.42 4.46
C ALA A 146 -3.47 9.17 5.12
N LEU A 147 -2.82 8.58 6.13
CA LEU A 147 -3.40 7.51 6.97
C LEU A 147 -4.30 8.05 8.09
N CYS A 148 -4.07 9.28 8.56
CA CYS A 148 -4.67 9.85 9.75
C CYS A 148 -5.57 11.06 9.50
N SER A 149 -5.68 11.61 8.28
CA SER A 149 -6.62 12.73 8.00
C SER A 149 -8.10 12.32 8.13
N THR A 150 -8.33 11.01 8.19
CA THR A 150 -9.51 10.34 8.69
C THR A 150 -9.11 9.26 9.72
N GLY A 151 -7.97 9.37 10.30
CA GLY A 151 -7.27 8.72 11.42
C GLY A 151 -7.47 7.24 11.58
N ALA A 152 -8.27 6.89 12.56
CA ALA A 152 -8.62 5.52 12.90
C ALA A 152 -9.28 4.73 11.74
N PHE A 153 -9.86 5.40 10.75
CA PHE A 153 -10.56 4.74 9.64
C PHE A 153 -9.59 4.02 8.69
N HIS A 154 -8.51 4.65 8.28
CA HIS A 154 -7.57 4.02 7.35
C HIS A 154 -6.81 2.86 8.00
N LEU A 155 -6.36 3.00 9.24
CA LEU A 155 -5.77 1.90 10.01
C LEU A 155 -6.80 0.80 10.26
N GLY A 156 -8.07 1.17 10.49
CA GLY A 156 -9.18 0.25 10.58
C GLY A 156 -9.42 -0.56 9.30
N GLN A 157 -9.21 0.05 8.12
CA GLN A 157 -9.29 -0.69 6.83
C GLN A 157 -8.15 -1.70 6.68
N VAL A 158 -6.91 -1.32 7.03
CA VAL A 158 -5.77 -2.27 7.04
C VAL A 158 -6.06 -3.42 7.98
N ALA A 159 -6.49 -3.14 9.21
CA ALA A 159 -6.81 -4.13 10.21
C ALA A 159 -7.99 -5.03 9.79
N ALA A 160 -9.04 -4.44 9.20
CA ALA A 160 -10.17 -5.19 8.66
C ALA A 160 -9.74 -6.16 7.54
N TYR A 161 -8.84 -5.72 6.64
CA TYR A 161 -8.28 -6.63 5.64
C TYR A 161 -7.52 -7.79 6.29
N LEU A 162 -6.77 -7.53 7.35
CA LEU A 162 -5.95 -8.56 8.01
C LEU A 162 -6.76 -9.56 8.85
N ASP A 163 -7.88 -9.14 9.45
CA ASP A 163 -8.61 -9.90 10.46
C ASP A 163 -10.05 -10.25 10.09
N ASP A 164 -10.69 -9.56 9.13
CA ASP A 164 -12.00 -9.94 8.60
C ASP A 164 -11.86 -10.73 7.30
N GLU A 165 -12.12 -12.03 7.36
CA GLU A 165 -11.99 -12.93 6.21
C GLU A 165 -12.91 -12.53 5.05
N ARG A 166 -14.08 -11.94 5.32
CA ARG A 166 -15.02 -11.45 4.29
C ARG A 166 -14.38 -10.30 3.49
N VAL A 167 -13.71 -9.37 4.19
CA VAL A 167 -13.01 -8.25 3.56
C VAL A 167 -11.82 -8.76 2.76
N ARG A 168 -11.01 -9.64 3.37
CA ARG A 168 -9.83 -10.23 2.74
C ARG A 168 -10.18 -10.99 1.46
N GLU A 169 -11.13 -11.94 1.54
CA GLU A 169 -11.54 -12.73 0.39
C GLU A 169 -12.19 -11.89 -0.70
N GLY A 170 -13.03 -10.92 -0.33
CA GLY A 170 -13.63 -10.01 -1.30
C GLY A 170 -12.62 -9.14 -2.04
N ALA A 171 -11.57 -8.66 -1.35
CA ALA A 171 -10.50 -7.89 -1.98
C ALA A 171 -9.64 -8.76 -2.91
N ILE A 172 -9.30 -9.98 -2.48
CA ILE A 172 -8.58 -10.95 -3.31
C ILE A 172 -9.38 -11.28 -4.57
N GLU A 173 -10.68 -11.56 -4.44
CA GLU A 173 -11.56 -11.84 -5.58
C GLU A 173 -11.67 -10.66 -6.54
N ALA A 174 -11.67 -9.42 -6.03
CA ALA A 174 -11.66 -8.24 -6.87
C ALA A 174 -10.41 -8.17 -7.78
N VAL A 175 -9.27 -8.70 -7.33
CA VAL A 175 -8.07 -8.83 -8.16
C VAL A 175 -8.20 -10.01 -9.13
N LEU A 176 -8.52 -11.19 -8.62
CA LEU A 176 -8.56 -12.43 -9.40
C LEU A 176 -9.57 -12.36 -10.56
N SER A 177 -10.73 -11.74 -10.34
CA SER A 177 -11.76 -11.59 -11.39
C SER A 177 -11.31 -10.70 -12.57
N ARG A 178 -10.25 -9.92 -12.41
CA ARG A 178 -9.71 -9.03 -13.44
C ARG A 178 -8.46 -9.57 -14.12
N VAL A 179 -7.74 -10.48 -13.45
CA VAL A 179 -6.55 -11.11 -14.02
C VAL A 179 -6.96 -12.26 -14.95
N THR A 180 -6.57 -12.16 -16.21
CA THR A 180 -6.89 -13.13 -17.27
C THR A 180 -5.61 -13.61 -17.95
N PRO A 181 -5.65 -14.63 -18.83
CA PRO A 181 -4.47 -15.05 -19.61
C PRO A 181 -3.84 -13.94 -20.45
N ASP A 182 -4.60 -12.88 -20.79
CA ASP A 182 -4.09 -11.74 -21.55
C ASP A 182 -3.43 -10.67 -20.65
N THR A 183 -3.54 -10.81 -19.32
CA THR A 183 -2.96 -9.83 -18.38
C THR A 183 -1.43 -9.92 -18.41
N LYS A 184 -0.80 -8.81 -18.76
CA LYS A 184 0.66 -8.67 -18.86
C LYS A 184 1.27 -8.19 -17.54
N ALA A 185 0.55 -7.33 -16.82
CA ALA A 185 1.06 -6.81 -15.55
C ALA A 185 -0.05 -6.51 -14.54
N VAL A 186 0.29 -6.70 -13.25
CA VAL A 186 -0.44 -6.18 -12.11
C VAL A 186 0.39 -5.06 -11.49
N VAL A 187 -0.25 -3.91 -11.22
CA VAL A 187 0.37 -2.70 -10.65
C VAL A 187 -0.34 -2.37 -9.36
N ALA A 188 0.35 -2.46 -8.23
CA ALA A 188 -0.26 -2.39 -6.92
C ALA A 188 0.39 -1.33 -6.02
N HIS A 189 -0.43 -0.58 -5.28
CA HIS A 189 -0.04 0.48 -4.37
C HIS A 189 -0.48 0.22 -2.93
N SER A 190 0.36 0.58 -1.96
CA SER A 190 0.00 0.57 -0.54
C SER A 190 -0.57 -0.78 -0.08
N LEU A 191 -1.70 -0.81 0.65
CA LEU A 191 -2.41 -2.06 1.03
C LEU A 191 -2.72 -2.95 -0.19
N GLY A 192 -2.94 -2.36 -1.37
CA GLY A 192 -3.15 -3.11 -2.60
C GLY A 192 -1.99 -4.04 -2.96
N THR A 193 -0.77 -3.76 -2.47
CA THR A 193 0.38 -4.65 -2.66
C THR A 193 0.26 -5.94 -1.84
N VAL A 194 -0.35 -5.87 -0.66
CA VAL A 194 -0.67 -7.04 0.18
C VAL A 194 -1.77 -7.86 -0.46
N VAL A 195 -2.85 -7.20 -0.91
CA VAL A 195 -3.96 -7.84 -1.62
C VAL A 195 -3.47 -8.54 -2.89
N ALA A 196 -2.68 -7.84 -3.72
CA ALA A 196 -2.11 -8.41 -4.94
C ALA A 196 -1.19 -9.60 -4.63
N TYR A 197 -0.32 -9.50 -3.62
CA TYR A 197 0.54 -10.60 -3.21
C TYR A 197 -0.27 -11.85 -2.88
N GLU A 198 -1.29 -11.75 -2.04
CA GLU A 198 -2.12 -12.89 -1.64
C GLU A 198 -2.97 -13.43 -2.81
N ALA A 199 -3.53 -12.55 -3.65
CA ALA A 199 -4.29 -12.93 -4.83
C ALA A 199 -3.43 -13.71 -5.84
N LEU A 200 -2.21 -13.21 -6.14
CA LEU A 200 -1.34 -13.83 -7.13
C LEU A 200 -0.82 -15.22 -6.69
N HIS A 201 -0.83 -15.54 -5.40
CA HIS A 201 -0.57 -16.89 -4.93
C HIS A 201 -1.66 -17.90 -5.28
N ARG A 202 -2.85 -17.44 -5.67
CA ARG A 202 -3.99 -18.28 -6.08
C ARG A 202 -4.13 -18.40 -7.58
N LEU A 203 -3.26 -17.73 -8.36
CA LEU A 203 -3.26 -17.88 -9.82
C LEU A 203 -2.76 -19.26 -10.21
N ASP A 204 -3.40 -19.83 -11.24
CA ASP A 204 -3.01 -21.07 -11.91
C ASP A 204 -2.41 -20.83 -13.31
N GLN A 205 -2.24 -19.56 -13.68
CA GLN A 205 -1.74 -19.12 -14.98
C GLN A 205 -0.54 -18.17 -14.85
N PRO A 206 0.37 -18.13 -15.83
CA PRO A 206 1.52 -17.25 -15.80
C PRO A 206 1.11 -15.77 -15.79
N LEU A 207 1.78 -14.97 -14.95
CA LEU A 207 1.73 -13.52 -14.96
C LEU A 207 3.14 -12.98 -15.24
N PRO A 208 3.35 -12.21 -16.32
CA PRO A 208 4.67 -11.70 -16.67
C PRO A 208 5.26 -10.76 -15.62
N LEU A 209 4.48 -9.83 -15.07
CA LEU A 209 5.01 -8.77 -14.21
C LEU A 209 4.07 -8.40 -13.06
N LEU A 210 4.65 -8.23 -11.87
CA LEU A 210 4.07 -7.50 -10.75
C LEU A 210 4.94 -6.26 -10.46
N VAL A 211 4.32 -5.08 -10.41
CA VAL A 211 4.94 -3.85 -9.91
C VAL A 211 4.26 -3.45 -8.62
N THR A 212 5.03 -3.35 -7.53
CA THR A 212 4.54 -2.88 -6.23
C THR A 212 5.26 -1.60 -5.85
N PHE A 213 4.54 -0.63 -5.28
CA PHE A 213 5.12 0.62 -4.79
C PHE A 213 4.38 1.14 -3.55
N GLY A 214 5.09 1.92 -2.72
CA GLY A 214 4.56 2.37 -1.43
C GLY A 214 4.13 1.20 -0.52
N SER A 215 4.86 0.08 -0.55
CA SER A 215 4.39 -1.20 -0.05
C SER A 215 4.62 -1.40 1.45
N PRO A 216 3.57 -1.73 2.25
CA PRO A 216 3.69 -2.10 3.65
C PRO A 216 4.15 -3.55 3.89
N LEU A 217 4.48 -4.33 2.86
CA LEU A 217 4.93 -5.72 2.99
C LEU A 217 6.15 -5.90 3.90
N GLY A 218 6.87 -4.81 4.20
CA GLY A 218 7.98 -4.79 5.14
C GLY A 218 7.58 -4.60 6.61
N LEU A 219 6.35 -4.23 6.92
CA LEU A 219 5.87 -4.01 8.29
C LEU A 219 5.77 -5.32 9.07
N ARG A 220 6.24 -5.33 10.32
CA ARG A 220 6.31 -6.55 11.15
C ARG A 220 4.92 -7.08 11.50
N SER A 221 3.97 -6.20 11.78
CA SER A 221 2.58 -6.54 12.07
C SER A 221 1.89 -7.28 10.91
N ILE A 222 2.23 -6.94 9.66
CA ILE A 222 1.70 -7.61 8.45
C ILE A 222 2.40 -8.95 8.21
N ILE A 223 3.75 -8.99 8.33
CA ILE A 223 4.54 -10.19 7.99
C ILE A 223 4.38 -11.28 9.04
N ARG A 224 4.32 -10.94 10.33
CA ARG A 224 4.30 -11.90 11.45
C ARG A 224 3.02 -12.72 11.54
N GLY A 225 2.79 -13.58 10.57
CA GLY A 225 1.72 -14.57 10.58
C GLY A 225 0.39 -14.10 9.99
N ARG A 226 0.27 -12.83 9.57
CA ARG A 226 -0.95 -12.31 8.94
C ARG A 226 -0.93 -12.39 7.41
N LEU A 227 0.25 -12.17 6.79
CA LEU A 227 0.42 -12.32 5.34
C LEU A 227 0.34 -13.79 4.92
N ARG A 228 -0.38 -14.09 3.85
CA ARG A 228 -0.59 -15.45 3.33
C ARG A 228 -0.06 -15.58 1.90
N PRO A 229 0.60 -16.71 1.55
CA PRO A 229 0.91 -17.85 2.42
C PRO A 229 2.18 -17.64 3.26
N GLN A 230 2.33 -18.51 4.26
CA GLN A 230 3.58 -18.64 5.01
C GLN A 230 4.24 -19.99 4.70
N PRO A 231 5.57 -20.08 4.68
CA PRO A 231 6.55 -18.99 4.76
C PRO A 231 6.49 -18.10 3.52
N LEU A 232 7.03 -16.87 3.64
CA LEU A 232 7.06 -15.91 2.53
C LEU A 232 7.81 -16.49 1.33
N ARG A 233 7.23 -16.33 0.15
CA ARG A 233 7.81 -16.72 -1.15
C ARG A 233 7.16 -15.91 -2.26
N SER A 234 7.79 -15.82 -3.42
CA SER A 234 7.12 -15.23 -4.60
C SER A 234 6.00 -16.12 -5.11
N PRO A 235 4.92 -15.54 -5.68
CA PRO A 235 3.86 -16.31 -6.32
C PRO A 235 4.43 -17.21 -7.43
N ALA A 236 4.01 -18.50 -7.46
CA ALA A 236 4.63 -19.54 -8.30
C ALA A 236 4.57 -19.24 -9.81
N HIS A 237 3.52 -18.56 -10.25
CA HIS A 237 3.29 -18.24 -11.67
C HIS A 237 3.77 -16.86 -12.09
N LEU A 238 4.31 -16.06 -11.14
CA LEU A 238 4.88 -14.76 -11.40
C LEU A 238 6.29 -14.89 -12.01
N LYS A 239 6.55 -14.17 -13.09
CA LYS A 239 7.85 -14.22 -13.78
C LYS A 239 8.83 -13.16 -13.30
N ARG A 240 8.32 -11.96 -12.97
CA ARG A 240 9.12 -10.82 -12.52
C ARG A 240 8.35 -10.00 -11.52
N TRP A 241 9.01 -9.58 -10.45
CA TRP A 241 8.45 -8.69 -9.44
C TRP A 241 9.38 -7.49 -9.21
N VAL A 242 8.91 -6.31 -9.53
CA VAL A 242 9.61 -5.05 -9.29
C VAL A 242 8.95 -4.34 -8.12
N ASN A 243 9.72 -4.02 -7.09
CA ASN A 243 9.27 -3.19 -5.98
C ASN A 243 9.94 -1.83 -6.02
N VAL A 244 9.15 -0.76 -5.89
CA VAL A 244 9.60 0.64 -5.89
C VAL A 244 9.27 1.26 -4.55
N ALA A 245 10.19 2.01 -3.98
CA ALA A 245 10.05 2.56 -2.65
C ALA A 245 10.74 3.91 -2.51
N ASP A 246 10.06 4.82 -1.84
CA ASP A 246 10.65 6.05 -1.34
C ASP A 246 11.09 5.86 0.11
N ARG A 247 12.18 6.53 0.49
CA ARG A 247 12.70 6.49 1.85
C ARG A 247 11.84 7.27 2.83
N ASP A 248 11.25 8.37 2.37
CA ASP A 248 10.45 9.28 3.18
C ASP A 248 8.95 8.91 3.16
N ASP A 249 8.60 7.81 2.46
CA ASP A 249 7.31 7.13 2.60
C ASP A 249 7.36 6.13 3.77
N PHE A 250 6.82 6.50 4.92
CA PHE A 250 6.91 5.71 6.16
C PHE A 250 6.00 4.48 6.18
N ILE A 251 5.12 4.31 5.20
CA ILE A 251 4.40 3.05 4.98
C ILE A 251 5.36 1.98 4.46
N VAL A 252 6.41 2.39 3.76
CA VAL A 252 7.48 1.51 3.29
C VAL A 252 8.43 1.18 4.42
N ALA A 253 8.22 0.08 5.11
CA ALA A 253 9.07 -0.35 6.24
C ALA A 253 10.48 -0.80 5.83
N THR A 254 10.76 -1.02 4.56
CA THR A 254 12.08 -1.45 4.10
C THR A 254 12.35 -1.12 2.64
N LEU A 255 13.52 -0.52 2.40
CA LEU A 255 14.08 -0.35 1.04
C LEU A 255 14.76 -1.63 0.52
N ARG A 256 14.58 -2.76 1.19
CA ARG A 256 15.23 -4.03 0.87
C ARG A 256 14.23 -5.19 0.96
N LEU A 257 13.05 -5.02 0.37
CA LEU A 257 11.97 -6.00 0.42
C LEU A 257 12.45 -7.40 0.03
N HIS A 258 13.29 -7.52 -1.00
CA HIS A 258 13.89 -8.78 -1.45
C HIS A 258 14.66 -9.55 -0.36
N LYS A 259 15.08 -8.90 0.73
CA LYS A 259 15.75 -9.59 1.85
C LYS A 259 14.81 -10.32 2.80
N LEU A 260 13.52 -10.05 2.70
CA LEU A 260 12.47 -10.72 3.48
C LEU A 260 12.04 -12.04 2.84
N PHE A 261 12.41 -12.25 1.58
CA PHE A 261 12.10 -13.43 0.78
C PHE A 261 13.29 -14.41 0.76
N PRO A 262 13.07 -15.68 0.42
CA PRO A 262 14.15 -16.66 0.29
C PRO A 262 15.25 -16.17 -0.66
N LYS A 263 16.51 -16.53 -0.38
CA LYS A 263 17.66 -16.07 -1.18
C LYS A 263 17.68 -16.60 -2.61
N ASP A 264 17.04 -17.72 -2.85
CA ASP A 264 16.86 -18.38 -4.15
C ASP A 264 15.61 -17.89 -4.91
N ASP A 265 14.83 -17.02 -4.31
CA ASP A 265 13.69 -16.36 -4.95
C ASP A 265 14.20 -15.22 -5.84
N ALA A 266 14.52 -15.55 -7.09
CA ALA A 266 15.03 -14.61 -8.08
C ALA A 266 13.95 -13.76 -8.75
N VAL A 267 12.66 -14.00 -8.47
CA VAL A 267 11.53 -13.30 -9.07
C VAL A 267 11.44 -11.86 -8.57
N LEU A 268 11.65 -11.64 -7.26
CA LEU A 268 11.67 -10.31 -6.67
C LEU A 268 13.03 -9.65 -6.85
N GLU A 269 13.07 -8.59 -7.67
CA GLU A 269 14.26 -7.78 -7.89
C GLU A 269 14.67 -6.96 -6.66
N ARG A 270 15.85 -6.37 -6.71
CA ARG A 270 16.25 -5.36 -5.73
C ARG A 270 15.31 -4.16 -5.83
N THR A 271 14.80 -3.71 -4.67
CA THR A 271 13.93 -2.53 -4.61
C THR A 271 14.56 -1.34 -5.32
N ARG A 272 13.82 -0.76 -6.25
CA ARG A 272 14.17 0.50 -6.92
C ARG A 272 13.81 1.65 -5.99
N ARG A 273 14.65 2.68 -5.96
CA ARG A 273 14.47 3.83 -5.08
C ARG A 273 14.07 5.04 -5.88
N VAL A 274 13.09 5.76 -5.38
CA VAL A 274 12.62 7.04 -5.92
C VAL A 274 12.62 8.09 -4.81
N GLY A 275 12.46 9.36 -5.19
CA GLY A 275 12.24 10.48 -4.27
C GLY A 275 10.94 11.17 -4.66
N ASN A 276 9.88 10.91 -3.93
CA ASN A 276 8.58 11.55 -4.11
C ASN A 276 8.61 12.98 -3.56
N ARG A 277 7.60 13.78 -3.89
CA ARG A 277 7.54 15.15 -3.37
C ARG A 277 7.20 15.16 -1.88
N ASP A 278 7.81 16.09 -1.15
CA ASP A 278 7.77 16.17 0.31
C ASP A 278 6.35 16.29 0.91
N PHE A 279 5.37 16.77 0.16
CA PHE A 279 4.04 17.00 0.71
C PHE A 279 3.13 15.75 0.71
N ASP A 280 3.41 14.75 -0.13
CA ASP A 280 2.70 13.45 -0.12
C ASP A 280 3.56 12.32 -0.72
N PRO A 281 4.58 11.86 0.00
CA PRO A 281 5.50 10.83 -0.49
C PRO A 281 4.83 9.47 -0.68
N HIS A 282 3.62 9.27 -0.13
CA HIS A 282 2.85 8.03 -0.28
C HIS A 282 1.88 8.02 -1.45
N ALA A 283 1.66 9.14 -2.14
CA ALA A 283 0.69 9.21 -3.22
C ALA A 283 1.04 8.28 -4.39
N ALA A 284 0.06 7.50 -4.85
CA ALA A 284 0.23 6.58 -5.98
C ALA A 284 0.69 7.30 -7.26
N THR A 285 0.18 8.51 -7.50
CA THR A 285 0.54 9.33 -8.66
C THR A 285 1.98 9.85 -8.59
N GLU A 286 2.54 10.07 -7.39
CA GLU A 286 3.95 10.39 -7.24
C GLU A 286 4.82 9.21 -7.69
N TYR A 287 4.54 8.00 -7.20
CA TYR A 287 5.24 6.78 -7.64
C TYR A 287 5.13 6.55 -9.14
N LEU A 288 3.93 6.70 -9.73
CA LEU A 288 3.69 6.53 -11.16
C LEU A 288 4.34 7.63 -12.02
N SER A 289 4.77 8.74 -11.43
CA SER A 289 5.52 9.79 -12.12
C SER A 289 7.00 9.46 -12.31
N HIS A 290 7.51 8.42 -11.65
CA HIS A 290 8.89 7.99 -11.74
C HIS A 290 9.10 6.92 -12.81
N TRP A 291 10.17 7.07 -13.60
CA TRP A 291 10.56 6.11 -14.62
C TRP A 291 10.83 4.72 -14.05
N GLU A 292 11.42 4.64 -12.87
CA GLU A 292 11.70 3.40 -12.14
C GLU A 292 10.47 2.53 -11.91
N THR A 293 9.30 3.16 -11.79
CA THR A 293 8.00 2.46 -11.65
C THR A 293 7.44 2.04 -13.00
N VAL A 294 7.63 2.88 -14.02
CA VAL A 294 6.94 2.75 -15.31
C VAL A 294 7.77 1.95 -16.33
N GLU A 295 9.11 1.98 -16.25
CA GLU A 295 9.99 1.27 -17.18
C GLU A 295 9.65 -0.22 -17.35
N PRO A 296 9.40 -1.00 -16.27
CA PRO A 296 9.07 -2.41 -16.41
C PRO A 296 7.79 -2.66 -17.21
N LEU A 297 6.85 -1.72 -17.16
CA LEU A 297 5.62 -1.76 -17.95
C LEU A 297 5.88 -1.42 -19.41
N ALA A 298 6.74 -0.45 -19.68
CA ALA A 298 7.10 -0.02 -21.02
C ALA A 298 7.76 -1.11 -21.88
N GLU A 299 8.32 -2.14 -21.22
CA GLU A 299 8.90 -3.31 -21.91
C GLU A 299 7.82 -4.29 -22.39
N LEU A 300 6.60 -4.22 -21.84
CA LEU A 300 5.49 -5.15 -22.12
C LEU A 300 4.39 -4.51 -22.97
N LEU A 301 4.33 -3.18 -22.99
CA LEU A 301 3.28 -2.39 -23.64
C LEU A 301 3.73 -1.89 -25.01
#